data_9046f693f2ea9b3a1141a58aefdb9b64
#
_entry.id   9046f693f2ea9b3a1141a58aefdb9b64
#
_cell.length_a   1.000
_cell.length_b   1.000
_cell.length_c   1.000
_cell.angle_alpha   90.00
_cell.angle_beta   90.00
_cell.angle_gamma   90.00
#
_symmetry.space_group_name_H-M   'P 1'
#
loop_
_entity.id
_entity.type
_entity.pdbx_description
1 polymer ?
#
loop_
_entity_poly.entity_id
_entity_poly.type
_entity_poly.pdbx_seq_one_letter_code
_entity_poly.pdbx_strand_id
1 'polypeptide(L)'
;MTHEHPGEVELDFPREWVEFYDPDNSEHLIAADLTWLLSHWTCVFGTPACQGTVEGRPDDGCCSHGAFLSDDDDRAKLDDAVTHLTDADWQFRDKGLGRKGYLEMDEYDDKPNLRTRKYKGACIFLNRPGFPAGIG
;
A
#
# COMPACT_ATOMS: atom_id res chain seq x y z
N MET A 1 20.16 12.28 8.43
CA MET A 1 19.32 11.07 8.58
C MET A 1 20.18 9.84 8.28
N THR A 2 20.06 8.78 9.04
CA THR A 2 20.70 7.51 8.71
C THR A 2 19.85 6.81 7.67
N HIS A 3 20.38 6.56 6.49
CA HIS A 3 19.71 5.78 5.46
C HIS A 3 19.58 4.32 5.91
N GLU A 4 18.39 3.75 5.79
CA GLU A 4 18.13 2.36 6.19
C GLU A 4 18.64 1.35 5.17
N HIS A 5 18.77 1.78 3.90
CA HIS A 5 19.19 0.92 2.81
C HIS A 5 20.36 1.49 2.01
N PRO A 6 21.30 0.64 1.56
CA PRO A 6 22.32 1.06 0.61
C PRO A 6 21.68 1.60 -0.68
N GLY A 7 22.16 2.74 -1.15
CA GLY A 7 21.62 3.40 -2.35
C GLY A 7 20.45 4.36 -2.10
N GLU A 8 20.03 4.51 -0.84
CA GLU A 8 19.13 5.59 -0.45
C GLU A 8 19.87 6.93 -0.47
N VAL A 9 19.22 7.96 -1.01
CA VAL A 9 19.83 9.29 -1.15
C VAL A 9 18.96 10.35 -0.45
N GLU A 10 19.57 11.47 -0.07
CA GLU A 10 18.84 12.60 0.51
C GLU A 10 17.84 13.20 -0.49
N LEU A 11 16.77 13.82 -0.01
CA LEU A 11 15.71 14.38 -0.86
C LEU A 11 16.21 15.53 -1.75
N ASP A 12 17.27 16.21 -1.35
CA ASP A 12 17.92 17.30 -2.09
C ASP A 12 19.10 16.82 -2.96
N PHE A 13 19.32 15.50 -3.04
CA PHE A 13 20.30 14.95 -3.97
C PHE A 13 20.01 15.40 -5.40
N PRO A 14 21.04 15.81 -6.18
CA PRO A 14 20.84 16.30 -7.54
C PRO A 14 20.02 15.35 -8.41
N ARG A 15 19.00 15.90 -9.07
CA ARG A 15 18.14 15.12 -9.96
C ARG A 15 18.73 15.08 -11.35
N GLU A 16 18.75 13.90 -11.93
CA GLU A 16 19.16 13.68 -13.31
C GLU A 16 17.99 13.18 -14.13
N TRP A 17 17.65 13.91 -15.18
CA TRP A 17 16.52 13.61 -16.06
C TRP A 17 16.98 13.19 -17.43
N VAL A 18 16.29 12.20 -18.01
CA VAL A 18 16.43 11.80 -19.40
C VAL A 18 15.07 11.85 -20.08
N GLU A 19 15.05 12.34 -21.31
CA GLU A 19 13.83 12.38 -22.12
C GLU A 19 14.01 11.49 -23.35
N PHE A 20 12.99 10.70 -23.64
CA PHE A 20 12.96 9.84 -24.81
C PHE A 20 11.51 9.58 -25.24
N TYR A 21 11.32 9.26 -26.50
CA TYR A 21 10.02 8.85 -27.00
C TYR A 21 9.76 7.38 -26.69
N ASP A 22 8.50 7.08 -26.33
CA ASP A 22 8.04 5.72 -26.15
C ASP A 22 8.21 4.93 -27.46
N PRO A 23 8.95 3.81 -27.46
CA PRO A 23 9.16 3.03 -28.67
C PRO A 23 7.87 2.45 -29.26
N ASP A 24 6.83 2.28 -28.44
CA ASP A 24 5.53 1.76 -28.87
C ASP A 24 4.53 2.87 -29.25
N ASN A 25 4.82 4.11 -28.86
CA ASN A 25 3.99 5.27 -29.20
C ASN A 25 4.82 6.55 -29.33
N SER A 26 5.17 6.91 -30.56
CA SER A 26 6.02 8.07 -30.88
C SER A 26 5.42 9.44 -30.51
N GLU A 27 4.15 9.51 -30.12
CA GLU A 27 3.51 10.73 -29.62
C GLU A 27 3.72 10.93 -28.12
N HIS A 28 4.17 9.89 -27.40
CA HIS A 28 4.45 9.94 -25.98
C HIS A 28 5.92 10.27 -25.72
N LEU A 29 6.18 11.47 -25.21
CA LEU A 29 7.48 11.84 -24.66
C LEU A 29 7.52 11.45 -23.19
N ILE A 30 8.49 10.60 -22.81
CA ILE A 30 8.72 10.15 -21.45
C ILE A 30 9.87 10.98 -20.87
N ALA A 31 9.64 11.63 -19.72
CA ALA A 31 10.68 12.25 -18.91
C ALA A 31 10.91 11.39 -17.67
N ALA A 32 12.07 10.76 -17.57
CA ALA A 32 12.42 9.86 -16.50
C ALA A 32 13.43 10.49 -15.54
N ASP A 33 13.12 10.46 -14.23
CA ASP A 33 14.03 10.87 -13.17
C ASP A 33 14.96 9.71 -12.81
N LEU A 34 16.17 9.72 -13.35
CA LEU A 34 17.16 8.67 -13.13
C LEU A 34 17.60 8.60 -11.67
N THR A 35 17.68 9.72 -10.97
CA THR A 35 18.01 9.73 -9.54
C THR A 35 16.98 8.93 -8.75
N TRP A 36 15.70 9.10 -9.02
CA TRP A 36 14.65 8.33 -8.35
C TRP A 36 14.68 6.85 -8.75
N LEU A 37 14.79 6.57 -10.04
CA LEU A 37 14.75 5.20 -10.57
C LEU A 37 15.94 4.33 -10.14
N LEU A 38 17.12 4.94 -9.91
CA LEU A 38 18.36 4.25 -9.56
C LEU A 38 18.69 4.29 -8.07
N SER A 39 17.90 5.00 -7.27
CA SER A 39 18.05 5.04 -5.82
C SER A 39 17.03 4.15 -5.09
N HIS A 40 17.29 3.86 -3.83
CA HIS A 40 16.38 3.16 -2.94
C HIS A 40 15.65 4.16 -2.05
N TRP A 41 14.40 3.88 -1.73
CA TRP A 41 13.55 4.71 -0.90
C TRP A 41 12.90 3.88 0.20
N THR A 42 13.04 4.34 1.44
CA THR A 42 12.35 3.73 2.58
C THR A 42 10.96 4.35 2.73
N CYS A 43 9.95 3.50 2.84
CA CYS A 43 8.60 3.96 3.15
C CYS A 43 8.55 4.54 4.57
N VAL A 44 7.99 5.73 4.70
CA VAL A 44 7.82 6.41 6.00
C VAL A 44 6.63 5.92 6.81
N PHE A 45 5.98 4.83 6.39
CA PHE A 45 4.86 4.21 7.11
C PHE A 45 5.25 3.91 8.57
N GLY A 46 4.34 4.18 9.50
CA GLY A 46 4.60 4.02 10.93
C GLY A 46 5.37 5.16 11.61
N THR A 47 5.84 6.15 10.84
CA THR A 47 6.51 7.35 11.36
C THR A 47 5.56 8.54 11.43
N PRO A 48 5.89 9.62 12.18
CA PRO A 48 5.10 10.86 12.21
C PRO A 48 4.96 11.56 10.85
N ALA A 49 5.80 11.21 9.86
CA ALA A 49 5.71 11.74 8.49
C ALA A 49 4.60 11.06 7.67
N CYS A 50 4.13 9.89 8.07
CA CYS A 50 3.07 9.16 7.38
C CYS A 50 1.70 9.55 7.93
N GLN A 51 0.86 10.15 7.10
CA GLN A 51 -0.50 10.55 7.49
C GLN A 51 -1.42 9.34 7.78
N GLY A 52 -1.14 8.17 7.20
CA GLY A 52 -1.91 6.94 7.42
C GLY A 52 -1.84 6.37 8.84
N THR A 53 -0.96 6.91 9.68
CA THR A 53 -0.79 6.47 11.07
C THR A 53 -1.32 7.48 12.09
N VAL A 54 -1.99 8.53 11.64
CA VAL A 54 -2.58 9.55 12.51
C VAL A 54 -3.85 9.02 13.14
N GLU A 55 -3.94 9.07 14.48
CA GLU A 55 -5.13 8.67 15.22
C GLU A 55 -6.35 9.50 14.79
N GLY A 56 -7.49 8.84 14.57
CA GLY A 56 -8.72 9.47 14.11
C GLY A 56 -8.79 9.77 12.61
N ARG A 57 -7.71 9.50 11.86
CA ARG A 57 -7.63 9.68 10.39
C ARG A 57 -7.17 8.40 9.67
N PRO A 58 -7.88 7.29 9.84
CA PRO A 58 -7.41 5.99 9.35
C PRO A 58 -7.39 5.88 7.82
N ASP A 59 -8.03 6.78 7.11
CA ASP A 59 -8.18 6.81 5.64
C ASP A 59 -7.17 7.74 4.94
N ASP A 60 -6.27 8.39 5.68
CA ASP A 60 -5.35 9.40 5.11
C ASP A 60 -4.07 8.82 4.49
N GLY A 61 -3.78 7.55 4.67
CA GLY A 61 -2.57 6.91 4.15
C GLY A 61 -2.77 6.16 2.84
N CYS A 62 -1.72 6.01 2.04
CA CYS A 62 -1.76 5.21 0.82
C CYS A 62 -2.09 3.73 1.08
N CYS A 63 -1.71 3.19 2.24
CA CYS A 63 -2.04 1.82 2.65
C CYS A 63 -3.45 1.68 3.24
N SER A 64 -4.14 2.78 3.52
CA SER A 64 -5.41 2.78 4.23
C SER A 64 -6.58 2.31 3.38
N HIS A 65 -6.49 2.47 2.07
CA HIS A 65 -7.60 2.20 1.17
C HIS A 65 -7.76 0.72 0.81
N GLY A 66 -6.77 -0.12 1.16
CA GLY A 66 -6.72 -1.51 0.74
C GLY A 66 -6.33 -1.67 -0.74
N ALA A 67 -6.55 -2.85 -1.28
CA ALA A 67 -6.17 -3.19 -2.64
C ALA A 67 -7.32 -3.87 -3.39
N PHE A 68 -7.44 -3.56 -4.68
CA PHE A 68 -8.21 -4.38 -5.62
C PHE A 68 -7.38 -5.62 -5.99
N LEU A 69 -8.03 -6.75 -6.12
CA LEU A 69 -7.40 -7.99 -6.55
C LEU A 69 -7.41 -8.06 -8.07
N SER A 70 -6.27 -8.40 -8.66
CA SER A 70 -6.10 -8.40 -10.11
C SER A 70 -6.75 -9.60 -10.78
N ASP A 71 -6.73 -10.76 -10.13
CA ASP A 71 -7.21 -12.03 -10.66
C ASP A 71 -7.41 -13.09 -9.55
N ASP A 72 -7.76 -14.31 -9.96
CA ASP A 72 -7.98 -15.44 -9.05
C ASP A 72 -6.69 -15.89 -8.37
N ASP A 73 -5.53 -15.75 -9.02
CA ASP A 73 -4.24 -16.09 -8.42
C ASP A 73 -3.88 -15.12 -7.29
N ASP A 74 -4.13 -13.83 -7.49
CA ASP A 74 -3.92 -12.80 -6.48
C ASP A 74 -4.83 -13.03 -5.27
N ARG A 75 -6.08 -13.39 -5.53
CA ARG A 75 -7.02 -13.81 -4.49
C ARG A 75 -6.51 -15.06 -3.73
N ALA A 76 -6.07 -16.09 -4.42
CA ALA A 76 -5.58 -17.31 -3.78
C ALA A 76 -4.36 -17.04 -2.88
N LYS A 77 -3.46 -16.14 -3.29
CA LYS A 77 -2.32 -15.71 -2.47
C LYS A 77 -2.76 -14.98 -1.20
N LEU A 78 -3.76 -14.09 -1.32
CA LEU A 78 -4.32 -13.41 -0.15
C LEU A 78 -5.02 -14.41 0.78
N ASP A 79 -5.82 -15.32 0.25
CA ASP A 79 -6.53 -16.33 1.04
C ASP A 79 -5.53 -17.23 1.80
N ASP A 80 -4.43 -17.64 1.16
CA ASP A 80 -3.35 -18.38 1.80
C ASP A 80 -2.68 -17.56 2.91
N ALA A 81 -2.30 -16.31 2.63
CA ALA A 81 -1.69 -15.42 3.61
C ALA A 81 -2.57 -15.22 4.85
N VAL A 82 -3.88 -15.07 4.67
CA VAL A 82 -4.85 -14.91 5.77
C VAL A 82 -4.86 -16.11 6.70
N THR A 83 -4.58 -17.33 6.21
CA THR A 83 -4.51 -18.53 7.06
C THR A 83 -3.37 -18.47 8.08
N HIS A 84 -2.34 -17.69 7.81
CA HIS A 84 -1.16 -17.54 8.66
C HIS A 84 -1.29 -16.38 9.67
N LEU A 85 -2.24 -15.48 9.48
CA LEU A 85 -2.48 -14.37 10.41
C LEU A 85 -3.13 -14.83 11.71
N THR A 86 -2.57 -14.37 12.84
CA THR A 86 -3.10 -14.63 14.18
C THR A 86 -3.74 -13.38 14.79
N ASP A 87 -4.38 -13.52 15.94
CA ASP A 87 -4.92 -12.37 16.68
C ASP A 87 -3.82 -11.42 17.18
N ALA A 88 -2.57 -11.87 17.21
CA ALA A 88 -1.43 -11.02 17.53
C ALA A 88 -0.98 -10.15 16.35
N ASP A 89 -1.25 -10.58 15.12
CA ASP A 89 -0.80 -9.91 13.90
C ASP A 89 -1.89 -9.02 13.29
N TRP A 90 -3.16 -9.39 13.49
CA TRP A 90 -4.29 -8.78 12.81
C TRP A 90 -5.39 -8.32 13.77
N GLN A 91 -5.48 -7.01 13.97
CA GLN A 91 -6.40 -6.38 14.94
C GLN A 91 -7.86 -6.74 14.72
N PHE A 92 -8.30 -6.86 13.47
CA PHE A 92 -9.70 -7.10 13.11
C PHE A 92 -9.96 -8.50 12.56
N ARG A 93 -9.15 -9.46 12.98
CA ARG A 93 -9.23 -10.85 12.51
C ARG A 93 -10.62 -11.46 12.72
N ASP A 94 -11.23 -11.26 13.88
CA ASP A 94 -12.58 -11.74 14.18
C ASP A 94 -13.64 -11.16 13.22
N LYS A 95 -13.47 -9.93 12.78
CA LYS A 95 -14.33 -9.26 11.80
C LYS A 95 -14.08 -9.73 10.37
N GLY A 96 -12.80 -9.95 10.04
CA GLY A 96 -12.38 -10.43 8.74
C GLY A 96 -12.75 -11.89 8.48
N LEU A 97 -12.68 -12.73 9.50
CA LEU A 97 -13.10 -14.13 9.42
C LEU A 97 -14.60 -14.34 9.73
N GLY A 98 -15.31 -13.29 10.12
CA GLY A 98 -16.73 -13.32 10.37
C GLY A 98 -17.58 -13.37 9.09
N ARG A 99 -18.90 -13.31 9.25
CA ARG A 99 -19.89 -13.46 8.17
C ARG A 99 -19.66 -12.52 6.96
N LYS A 100 -19.16 -11.32 7.17
CA LYS A 100 -18.92 -10.34 6.09
C LYS A 100 -17.60 -10.58 5.35
N GLY A 101 -16.70 -11.39 5.90
CA GLY A 101 -15.39 -11.65 5.31
C GLY A 101 -14.44 -10.45 5.32
N TYR A 102 -13.29 -10.63 4.72
CA TYR A 102 -12.25 -9.61 4.54
C TYR A 102 -12.20 -9.02 3.13
N LEU A 103 -13.08 -9.47 2.25
CA LEU A 103 -13.24 -8.99 0.87
C LEU A 103 -14.61 -8.34 0.69
N GLU A 104 -14.70 -7.40 -0.25
CA GLU A 104 -15.93 -6.77 -0.69
C GLU A 104 -15.86 -6.45 -2.18
N MET A 105 -17.03 -6.28 -2.80
CA MET A 105 -17.12 -5.76 -4.16
C MET A 105 -17.16 -4.24 -4.12
N ASP A 106 -16.39 -3.60 -4.99
CA ASP A 106 -16.40 -2.16 -5.18
C ASP A 106 -16.19 -1.84 -6.67
N GLU A 107 -16.44 -0.61 -7.08
CA GLU A 107 -16.25 -0.21 -8.46
C GLU A 107 -14.81 0.30 -8.69
N TYR A 108 -14.20 -0.20 -9.75
CA TYR A 108 -12.94 0.30 -10.27
C TYR A 108 -13.06 0.40 -11.80
N ASP A 109 -12.82 1.59 -12.35
CA ASP A 109 -12.93 1.87 -13.78
C ASP A 109 -14.31 1.47 -14.35
N ASP A 110 -15.38 1.90 -13.65
CA ASP A 110 -16.78 1.62 -13.98
C ASP A 110 -17.14 0.12 -14.05
N LYS A 111 -16.34 -0.73 -13.40
CA LYS A 111 -16.56 -2.18 -13.34
C LYS A 111 -16.54 -2.67 -11.90
N PRO A 112 -17.40 -3.66 -11.57
CA PRO A 112 -17.34 -4.30 -10.26
C PRO A 112 -16.05 -5.12 -10.14
N ASN A 113 -15.26 -4.86 -9.12
CA ASN A 113 -14.02 -5.56 -8.83
C ASN A 113 -13.96 -5.98 -7.36
N LEU A 114 -13.31 -7.10 -7.10
CA LEU A 114 -13.07 -7.59 -5.75
C LEU A 114 -11.92 -6.84 -5.11
N ARG A 115 -12.09 -6.44 -3.85
CA ARG A 115 -11.07 -5.73 -3.09
C ARG A 115 -11.02 -6.18 -1.64
N THR A 116 -9.97 -5.80 -0.93
CA THR A 116 -9.93 -5.91 0.53
C THR A 116 -10.97 -4.99 1.14
N ARG A 117 -11.77 -5.53 2.09
CA ARG A 117 -12.88 -4.82 2.70
C ARG A 117 -12.42 -3.64 3.56
N LYS A 118 -13.16 -2.55 3.51
CA LYS A 118 -13.00 -1.46 4.46
C LYS A 118 -13.75 -1.75 5.77
N TYR A 119 -13.11 -1.47 6.89
CA TYR A 119 -13.69 -1.57 8.22
C TYR A 119 -13.27 -0.37 9.07
N LYS A 120 -14.25 0.34 9.65
CA LYS A 120 -14.00 1.57 10.42
C LYS A 120 -13.12 2.59 9.66
N GLY A 121 -13.47 2.86 8.42
CA GLY A 121 -12.86 3.91 7.60
C GLY A 121 -11.61 3.52 6.82
N ALA A 122 -11.02 2.33 7.03
CA ALA A 122 -9.84 1.91 6.28
C ALA A 122 -9.80 0.40 6.04
N CYS A 123 -8.78 -0.08 5.33
CA CYS A 123 -8.57 -1.49 5.06
C CYS A 123 -8.65 -2.32 6.35
N ILE A 124 -9.36 -3.44 6.30
CA ILE A 124 -9.54 -4.34 7.46
C ILE A 124 -8.21 -4.96 7.94
N PHE A 125 -7.22 -5.05 7.05
CA PHE A 125 -5.89 -5.56 7.39
C PHE A 125 -4.99 -4.51 8.02
N LEU A 126 -5.32 -3.23 7.91
CA LEU A 126 -4.56 -2.15 8.53
C LEU A 126 -4.80 -2.13 10.04
N ASN A 127 -3.78 -2.47 10.84
CA ASN A 127 -3.79 -2.28 12.28
C ASN A 127 -3.73 -0.80 12.64
N ARG A 128 -4.54 -0.37 13.59
CA ARG A 128 -4.66 1.04 14.00
C ARG A 128 -3.69 1.37 15.14
N PRO A 129 -3.43 2.67 15.40
CA PRO A 129 -2.68 3.11 16.56
C PRO A 129 -3.16 2.45 17.86
N GLY A 130 -2.22 1.99 18.70
CA GLY A 130 -2.52 1.32 19.96
C GLY A 130 -2.67 -0.21 19.87
N PHE A 131 -2.61 -0.81 18.68
CA PHE A 131 -2.54 -2.26 18.56
C PHE A 131 -1.17 -2.76 19.01
N PRO A 132 -1.08 -3.85 19.83
CA PRO A 132 0.20 -4.27 20.44
C PRO A 132 1.32 -4.60 19.46
N ALA A 133 1.00 -5.18 18.29
CA ALA A 133 1.99 -5.48 17.26
C ALA A 133 2.47 -4.24 16.48
N GLY A 134 1.86 -3.07 16.73
CA GLY A 134 2.14 -1.85 15.99
C GLY A 134 1.09 -1.52 14.94
N ILE A 135 1.36 -0.45 14.20
CA ILE A 135 0.53 0.02 13.09
C ILE A 135 0.97 -0.70 11.80
N GLY A 136 0.01 -1.11 10.97
CA GLY A 136 0.33 -1.71 9.66
C GLY A 136 -0.29 -3.02 9.35
#